data_2672ed65e2d98d1594e84b0f731f9a5a
#
_entry.id   2672ed65e2d98d1594e84b0f731f9a5a
#
_cell.length_a   1.000
_cell.length_b   1.000
_cell.length_c   1.000
_cell.angle_alpha   90.00
_cell.angle_beta   90.00
_cell.angle_gamma   90.00
#
_symmetry.space_group_name_H-M   'P 1'
#
loop_
_entity.id
_entity.type
_entity.pdbx_description
1 polymer ?
#
loop_
_entity_poly.entity_id
_entity_poly.type
_entity_poly.pdbx_seq_one_letter_code
_entity_poly.pdbx_strand_id
1 'polypeptide(L)'
;MKESLLSRFIESLELFEDLLHAETQAVAVKQLDTIETVLEKKEIALTQVLELKDQFDSAGEKSVEVDELVQRVLTLQERSTFSFKKLFSKINSEPDDSSKKSSKEKRLRDAYLG
;
A
#
# COMPACT_ATOMS: atom_id res chain seq x y z
N MET A 1 -22.91 16.74 11.20
CA MET A 1 -21.85 17.69 10.85
C MET A 1 -21.08 17.20 9.66
N LYS A 2 -20.83 18.07 8.70
CA LYS A 2 -19.98 17.72 7.58
C LYS A 2 -18.54 17.83 8.01
N GLU A 3 -17.79 16.74 7.84
CA GLU A 3 -16.36 16.76 8.06
C GLU A 3 -15.70 17.69 7.04
N SER A 4 -14.66 18.39 7.47
CA SER A 4 -13.90 19.24 6.57
C SER A 4 -13.16 18.36 5.56
N LEU A 5 -12.84 18.92 4.40
CA LEU A 5 -12.04 18.25 3.38
C LEU A 5 -10.69 17.84 3.96
N LEU A 6 -10.08 18.71 4.77
CA LEU A 6 -8.81 18.44 5.43
C LEU A 6 -8.90 17.18 6.32
N SER A 7 -9.93 17.10 7.18
CA SER A 7 -10.13 15.95 8.06
C SER A 7 -10.31 14.66 7.26
N ARG A 8 -11.10 14.72 6.20
CA ARG A 8 -11.36 13.55 5.36
C ARG A 8 -10.08 13.08 4.66
N PHE A 9 -9.27 14.02 4.21
CA PHE A 9 -8.01 13.70 3.55
C PHE A 9 -7.04 13.05 4.55
N ILE A 10 -6.92 13.63 5.74
CA ILE A 10 -6.06 13.07 6.80
C ILE A 10 -6.52 11.66 7.17
N GLU A 11 -7.81 11.45 7.35
CA GLU A 11 -8.34 10.12 7.66
C GLU A 11 -8.01 9.10 6.58
N SER A 12 -8.12 9.51 5.31
CA SER A 12 -7.80 8.61 4.20
C SER A 12 -6.32 8.24 4.17
N LEU A 13 -5.45 9.19 4.46
CA LEU A 13 -4.01 8.95 4.54
C LEU A 13 -3.65 8.04 5.71
N GLU A 14 -4.29 8.24 6.86
CA GLU A 14 -4.08 7.39 8.03
C GLU A 14 -4.53 5.95 7.77
N LEU A 15 -5.67 5.79 7.12
CA LEU A 15 -6.14 4.45 6.72
C LEU A 15 -5.15 3.78 5.78
N PHE A 16 -4.64 4.51 4.80
CA PHE A 16 -3.65 3.99 3.86
C PHE A 16 -2.36 3.61 4.60
N GLU A 17 -1.93 4.43 5.55
CA GLU A 17 -0.77 4.13 6.40
C GLU A 17 -0.97 2.84 7.18
N ASP A 18 -2.14 2.64 7.78
CA ASP A 18 -2.46 1.42 8.52
C ASP A 18 -2.38 0.19 7.62
N LEU A 19 -2.86 0.31 6.39
CA LEU A 19 -2.78 -0.78 5.42
C LEU A 19 -1.34 -1.09 5.03
N LEU A 20 -0.49 -0.07 4.93
CA LEU A 20 0.93 -0.26 4.66
C LEU A 20 1.64 -0.99 5.81
N HIS A 21 1.28 -0.69 7.05
CA HIS A 21 1.80 -1.42 8.20
C HIS A 21 1.34 -2.88 8.19
N ALA A 22 0.08 -3.12 7.89
CA ALA A 22 -0.46 -4.47 7.77
C ALA A 22 0.25 -5.26 6.66
N GLU A 23 0.50 -4.61 5.52
CA GLU A 23 1.24 -5.21 4.40
C GLU A 23 2.65 -5.58 4.81
N THR A 24 3.36 -4.67 5.47
CA THR A 24 4.73 -4.91 5.92
C THR A 24 4.78 -6.10 6.86
N GLN A 25 3.85 -6.19 7.78
CA GLN A 25 3.78 -7.31 8.72
C GLN A 25 3.47 -8.62 8.00
N ALA A 26 2.51 -8.61 7.09
CA ALA A 26 2.15 -9.81 6.32
C ALA A 26 3.33 -10.31 5.48
N VAL A 27 4.11 -9.39 4.89
CA VAL A 27 5.33 -9.75 4.15
C VAL A 27 6.36 -10.37 5.10
N ALA A 28 6.54 -9.79 6.28
CA ALA A 28 7.51 -10.28 7.26
C ALA A 28 7.20 -11.71 7.71
N VAL A 29 5.92 -12.07 7.81
CA VAL A 29 5.50 -13.43 8.19
C VAL A 29 5.18 -14.32 6.99
N LYS A 30 5.39 -13.81 5.78
CA LYS A 30 5.24 -14.56 4.52
C LYS A 30 3.83 -15.11 4.30
N GLN A 31 2.82 -14.36 4.69
CA GLN A 31 1.42 -14.76 4.51
C GLN A 31 0.86 -14.18 3.20
N LEU A 32 1.01 -14.92 2.11
CA LEU A 32 0.61 -14.47 0.78
C LEU A 32 -0.88 -14.15 0.69
N ASP A 33 -1.74 -14.92 1.33
CA ASP A 33 -3.18 -14.66 1.34
C ASP A 33 -3.50 -13.32 1.97
N THR A 34 -2.86 -13.03 3.09
CA THR A 34 -3.04 -11.77 3.80
C THR A 34 -2.53 -10.60 2.97
N ILE A 35 -1.36 -10.76 2.32
CA ILE A 35 -0.80 -9.75 1.43
C ILE A 35 -1.79 -9.41 0.32
N GLU A 36 -2.36 -10.42 -0.32
CA GLU A 36 -3.34 -10.21 -1.40
C GLU A 36 -4.56 -9.43 -0.91
N THR A 37 -5.09 -9.80 0.25
CA THR A 37 -6.24 -9.11 0.85
C THR A 37 -5.90 -7.65 1.15
N VAL A 38 -4.73 -7.39 1.72
CA VAL A 38 -4.30 -6.03 2.02
C VAL A 38 -4.11 -5.22 0.74
N LEU A 39 -3.55 -5.83 -0.32
CA LEU A 39 -3.40 -5.15 -1.61
C LEU A 39 -4.72 -4.71 -2.19
N GLU A 40 -5.75 -5.54 -2.11
CA GLU A 40 -7.09 -5.18 -2.59
C GLU A 40 -7.64 -3.98 -1.83
N LYS A 41 -7.51 -3.98 -0.51
CA LYS A 41 -7.94 -2.88 0.34
C LYS A 41 -7.12 -1.62 0.06
N LYS A 42 -5.83 -1.80 -0.20
CA LYS A 42 -4.91 -0.69 -0.49
C LYS A 42 -5.26 0.01 -1.80
N GLU A 43 -5.66 -0.74 -2.81
CA GLU A 43 -6.10 -0.17 -4.09
C GLU A 43 -7.33 0.72 -3.90
N ILE A 44 -8.30 0.26 -3.13
CA ILE A 44 -9.50 1.04 -2.82
C ILE A 44 -9.13 2.30 -2.04
N ALA A 45 -8.30 2.14 -1.02
CA ALA A 45 -7.86 3.26 -0.19
C ALA A 45 -7.05 4.28 -0.98
N LEU A 46 -6.21 3.82 -1.90
CA LEU A 46 -5.41 4.70 -2.75
C LEU A 46 -6.30 5.55 -3.66
N THR A 47 -7.33 4.95 -4.25
CA THR A 47 -8.28 5.67 -5.08
C THR A 47 -8.92 6.81 -4.28
N GLN A 48 -9.33 6.53 -3.05
CA GLN A 48 -9.92 7.53 -2.17
C GLN A 48 -8.93 8.64 -1.83
N VAL A 49 -7.68 8.28 -1.52
CA VAL A 49 -6.63 9.26 -1.23
C VAL A 49 -6.40 10.18 -2.43
N LEU A 50 -6.33 9.63 -3.64
CA LEU A 50 -6.10 10.41 -4.85
C LEU A 50 -7.25 11.35 -5.15
N GLU A 51 -8.49 10.89 -4.96
CA GLU A 51 -9.66 11.75 -5.15
C GLU A 51 -9.67 12.91 -4.17
N LEU A 52 -9.40 12.64 -2.89
CA LEU A 52 -9.36 13.68 -1.86
C LEU A 52 -8.18 14.62 -2.05
N LYS A 53 -7.04 14.11 -2.51
CA LYS A 53 -5.89 14.93 -2.84
C LYS A 53 -6.22 15.93 -3.95
N ASP A 54 -6.88 15.46 -4.98
CA ASP A 54 -7.29 16.30 -6.10
C ASP A 54 -8.24 17.42 -5.64
N GLN A 55 -9.22 17.08 -4.82
CA GLN A 55 -10.13 18.06 -4.24
C GLN A 55 -9.41 19.06 -3.35
N PHE A 56 -8.47 18.57 -2.54
CA PHE A 56 -7.68 19.40 -1.63
C PHE A 56 -6.82 20.41 -2.40
N ASP A 57 -6.13 19.94 -3.44
CA ASP A 57 -5.29 20.77 -4.29
C ASP A 57 -6.14 21.79 -5.06
N SER A 58 -7.29 21.35 -5.58
CA SER A 58 -8.21 22.23 -6.32
C SER A 58 -8.79 23.33 -5.44
N ALA A 59 -8.98 23.06 -4.15
CA ALA A 59 -9.44 24.05 -3.19
C ALA A 59 -8.35 25.03 -2.78
N GLY A 60 -7.10 24.80 -3.19
CA GLY A 60 -5.97 25.66 -2.84
C GLY A 60 -5.55 25.54 -1.39
N GLU A 61 -5.97 24.49 -0.72
CA GLU A 61 -5.64 24.27 0.68
C GLU A 61 -4.22 23.73 0.84
N LYS A 62 -3.58 24.09 1.94
CA LYS A 62 -2.24 23.62 2.30
C LYS A 62 -2.21 23.25 3.77
N SER A 63 -1.46 22.20 4.10
CA SER A 63 -1.31 21.75 5.48
C SER A 63 0.04 21.08 5.65
N VAL A 64 0.79 21.52 6.66
CA VAL A 64 2.07 20.89 7.02
C VAL A 64 1.82 19.45 7.49
N GLU A 65 0.73 19.24 8.24
CA GLU A 65 0.35 17.92 8.73
C GLU A 65 0.11 16.94 7.59
N VAL A 66 -0.58 17.40 6.54
CA VAL A 66 -0.82 16.58 5.34
C VAL A 66 0.49 16.27 4.63
N ASP A 67 1.37 17.27 4.48
CA ASP A 67 2.66 17.08 3.81
C ASP A 67 3.51 16.05 4.55
N GLU A 68 3.56 16.12 5.88
CA GLU A 68 4.30 15.16 6.71
C GLU A 68 3.71 13.76 6.57
N LEU A 69 2.38 13.66 6.57
CA LEU A 69 1.68 12.39 6.43
C LEU A 69 1.94 11.75 5.07
N VAL A 70 1.90 12.55 4.01
CA VAL A 70 2.21 12.10 2.65
C VAL A 70 3.63 11.55 2.57
N GLN A 71 4.60 12.27 3.15
CA GLN A 71 6.00 11.81 3.16
C GLN A 71 6.15 10.49 3.91
N ARG A 72 5.47 10.36 5.03
CA ARG A 72 5.49 9.13 5.82
C ARG A 72 4.90 7.96 5.05
N VAL A 73 3.77 8.18 4.38
CA VAL A 73 3.11 7.16 3.56
C VAL A 73 4.02 6.72 2.41
N LEU A 74 4.66 7.67 1.72
CA LEU A 74 5.58 7.35 0.62
C LEU A 74 6.76 6.52 1.10
N THR A 75 7.33 6.87 2.25
CA THR A 75 8.44 6.12 2.84
C THR A 75 8.02 4.69 3.18
N LEU A 76 6.85 4.51 3.77
CA LEU A 76 6.31 3.20 4.10
C LEU A 76 6.03 2.37 2.85
N GLN A 77 5.52 3.01 1.80
CA GLN A 77 5.27 2.34 0.53
C GLN A 77 6.56 1.80 -0.07
N GLU A 78 7.62 2.59 -0.05
CA GLU A 78 8.94 2.17 -0.54
C GLU A 78 9.47 0.98 0.25
N ARG A 79 9.34 1.02 1.58
CA ARG A 79 9.77 -0.07 2.45
C ARG A 79 9.00 -1.35 2.18
N SER A 80 7.68 -1.25 2.01
CA SER A 80 6.84 -2.40 1.71
C SER A 80 7.21 -3.02 0.38
N THR A 81 7.42 -2.21 -0.64
CA THR A 81 7.83 -2.67 -1.96
C THR A 81 9.17 -3.39 -1.89
N PHE A 82 10.14 -2.79 -1.19
CA PHE A 82 11.47 -3.40 -1.02
C PHE A 82 11.38 -4.74 -0.30
N SER A 83 10.61 -4.80 0.78
CA SER A 83 10.43 -6.02 1.56
C SER A 83 9.78 -7.13 0.74
N PHE A 84 8.78 -6.77 -0.06
CA PHE A 84 8.12 -7.74 -0.93
C PHE A 84 9.07 -8.27 -2.00
N LYS A 85 9.84 -7.40 -2.64
CA LYS A 85 10.83 -7.83 -3.64
C LYS A 85 11.84 -8.81 -3.04
N LYS A 86 12.27 -8.54 -1.82
CA LYS A 86 13.19 -9.41 -1.10
C LYS A 86 12.56 -10.78 -0.84
N LEU A 87 11.33 -10.80 -0.36
CA LEU A 87 10.59 -12.04 -0.13
C LEU A 87 10.42 -12.84 -1.43
N PHE A 88 10.01 -12.15 -2.50
CA PHE A 88 9.76 -12.78 -3.79
C PHE A 88 11.04 -13.37 -4.39
N SER A 89 12.16 -12.66 -4.29
CA SER A 89 13.46 -13.18 -4.75
C SER A 89 13.84 -14.44 -4.00
N LYS A 90 13.59 -14.47 -2.70
CA LYS A 90 13.91 -15.62 -1.87
C LYS A 90 13.06 -16.83 -2.26
N ILE A 91 11.78 -16.62 -2.53
CA ILE A 91 10.87 -17.68 -2.97
C ILE A 91 11.32 -18.22 -4.32
N ASN A 92 11.70 -17.36 -5.25
CA ASN A 92 12.11 -17.76 -6.59
C ASN A 92 13.47 -18.44 -6.64
N SER A 93 14.34 -18.19 -5.66
CA SER A 93 15.66 -18.81 -5.62
C SER A 93 15.63 -20.21 -5.05
N GLU A 94 14.55 -20.62 -4.44
CA GLU A 94 14.40 -21.99 -3.94
C GLU A 94 14.17 -22.95 -5.10
N PRO A 95 14.91 -24.07 -5.18
CA PRO A 95 14.76 -25.05 -6.25
C PRO A 95 13.50 -25.88 -6.05
N ASP A 96 12.39 -25.23 -5.90
CA ASP A 96 11.15 -25.93 -5.65
C ASP A 96 10.27 -25.92 -6.88
N ASP A 97 9.26 -26.75 -6.85
CA ASP A 97 8.31 -26.95 -7.92
C ASP A 97 7.73 -25.65 -8.45
N SER A 98 8.50 -25.00 -9.30
CA SER A 98 8.06 -23.80 -9.99
C SER A 98 6.83 -24.05 -10.85
N SER A 99 6.53 -25.31 -11.16
CA SER A 99 5.36 -25.69 -11.93
C SER A 99 4.03 -25.39 -11.23
N LYS A 100 4.08 -25.14 -9.92
CA LYS A 100 2.88 -24.86 -9.13
C LYS A 100 2.78 -23.42 -8.68
N LYS A 101 3.31 -22.50 -9.44
CA LYS A 101 3.10 -21.08 -9.12
C LYS A 101 1.62 -20.78 -9.11
N SER A 102 1.10 -20.41 -7.96
CA SER A 102 -0.28 -20.05 -7.84
C SER A 102 -0.54 -18.76 -8.60
N SER A 103 -1.77 -18.59 -9.10
CA SER A 103 -2.18 -17.34 -9.73
C SER A 103 -2.01 -16.15 -8.78
N LYS A 104 -2.07 -16.42 -7.49
CA LYS A 104 -1.87 -15.45 -6.44
C LYS A 104 -0.45 -14.88 -6.45
N GLU A 105 0.57 -15.71 -6.57
CA GLU A 105 1.96 -15.26 -6.65
C GLU A 105 2.20 -14.39 -7.87
N LYS A 106 1.62 -14.79 -9.02
CA LYS A 106 1.72 -14.00 -10.24
C LYS A 106 1.09 -12.63 -10.07
N ARG A 107 -0.08 -12.58 -9.46
CA ARG A 107 -0.81 -11.34 -9.22
C ARG A 107 -0.02 -10.39 -8.32
N LEU A 108 0.56 -10.91 -7.24
CA LEU A 108 1.40 -10.13 -6.34
C LEU A 108 2.65 -9.63 -7.03
N ARG A 109 3.27 -10.48 -7.82
CA ARG A 109 4.45 -10.12 -8.60
C ARG A 109 4.15 -8.98 -9.54
N ASP A 110 3.05 -9.05 -10.29
CA ASP A 110 2.67 -8.02 -11.24
C ASP A 110 2.38 -6.69 -10.52
N ALA A 111 1.80 -6.74 -9.33
CA ALA A 111 1.50 -5.55 -8.55
C ALA A 111 2.76 -4.82 -8.05
N TYR A 112 3.84 -5.56 -7.74
CA TYR A 112 5.05 -4.98 -7.17
C TYR A 112 6.20 -4.85 -8.14
N LEU A 113 6.30 -5.74 -9.11
CA LEU A 113 7.46 -5.84 -10.00
C LEU A 113 7.12 -5.52 -11.45
N GLY A 114 5.87 -5.57 -11.76
CA GLY A 114 5.38 -5.31 -13.10
C GLY A 114 5.30 -3.85 -13.41
#